data_fd0211c2630ae6615032704cf29dcd9c
#
_entry.id   fd0211c2630ae6615032704cf29dcd9c
#
_cell.length_a   1.000
_cell.length_b   1.000
_cell.length_c   1.000
_cell.angle_alpha   90.00
_cell.angle_beta   90.00
_cell.angle_gamma   90.00
#
_symmetry.space_group_name_H-M   'P 1'
#
loop_
_entity.id
_entity.type
_entity.pdbx_description
1 polymer ?
#
loop_
_entity_poly.entity_id
_entity_poly.type
_entity_poly.pdbx_seq_one_letter_code
_entity_poly.pdbx_strand_id
1 'polypeptide(L)'
;GVSATLVDRRTARFEWLVDRDAELRLRIVDILGTPNADELALRQKRAPDEPPEVWISEPGRYTLATPDSIVPLAFGVTDDLGLRSVSLVRSAVGYRDRVRRIEGSGGGKEFSREDALNLALLGVEPGQTLEFYVEAIDSNPSMRGVAASDIARLQIISRADYAAVLRMRATVREFQKRYALLSEAMKQWRQSFEDLR
;
A
#
# COMPACT_ATOMS: atom_id res chain seq x y z
N GLY A 1 -24.25 -18.75 14.98
CA GLY A 1 -25.11 -18.89 16.16
C GLY A 1 -24.95 -17.70 17.08
N VAL A 2 -25.98 -17.40 17.88
CA VAL A 2 -25.94 -16.35 18.93
C VAL A 2 -25.61 -17.06 20.23
N SER A 3 -24.61 -16.56 20.97
CA SER A 3 -24.33 -17.00 22.34
C SER A 3 -24.83 -15.95 23.35
N ALA A 4 -25.41 -16.38 24.45
CA ALA A 4 -25.89 -15.52 25.50
C ALA A 4 -25.24 -15.92 26.83
N THR A 5 -24.66 -14.97 27.55
CA THR A 5 -24.04 -15.20 28.85
C THR A 5 -24.64 -14.23 29.88
N LEU A 6 -25.14 -14.75 30.98
CA LEU A 6 -25.61 -13.95 32.10
C LEU A 6 -24.39 -13.43 32.87
N VAL A 7 -24.21 -12.12 32.92
CA VAL A 7 -23.08 -11.48 33.62
C VAL A 7 -23.44 -11.28 35.12
N ASP A 8 -24.68 -10.83 35.38
CA ASP A 8 -25.23 -10.68 36.71
C ASP A 8 -26.79 -10.82 36.68
N ARG A 9 -27.46 -10.53 37.77
CA ARG A 9 -28.92 -10.63 37.88
C ARG A 9 -29.72 -9.64 37.00
N ARG A 10 -29.03 -8.68 36.36
CA ARG A 10 -29.65 -7.60 35.57
C ARG A 10 -29.01 -7.42 34.20
N THR A 11 -27.88 -8.13 33.96
CA THR A 11 -27.06 -7.90 32.78
C THR A 11 -26.81 -9.23 32.05
N ALA A 12 -27.16 -9.28 30.77
CA ALA A 12 -26.83 -10.38 29.88
C ALA A 12 -25.98 -9.84 28.70
N ARG A 13 -24.96 -10.60 28.31
CA ARG A 13 -24.12 -10.32 27.16
C ARG A 13 -24.52 -11.27 26.04
N PHE A 14 -24.74 -10.71 24.86
CA PHE A 14 -25.00 -11.47 23.63
C PHE A 14 -23.81 -11.28 22.69
N GLU A 15 -23.33 -12.38 22.14
CA GLU A 15 -22.25 -12.38 21.14
C GLU A 15 -22.68 -13.20 19.93
N TRP A 16 -22.50 -12.64 18.74
CA TRP A 16 -22.79 -13.34 17.49
C TRP A 16 -21.86 -12.85 16.36
N LEU A 17 -21.70 -13.71 15.36
CA LEU A 17 -20.94 -13.37 14.15
C LEU A 17 -21.89 -12.74 13.13
N VAL A 18 -21.52 -11.57 12.61
CA VAL A 18 -22.23 -10.91 11.52
C VAL A 18 -21.76 -11.50 10.20
N ASP A 19 -22.45 -12.54 9.73
CA ASP A 19 -22.15 -13.25 8.47
C ASP A 19 -23.03 -12.81 7.30
N ARG A 20 -24.13 -12.11 7.59
CA ARG A 20 -25.11 -11.61 6.61
C ARG A 20 -25.93 -10.45 7.17
N ASP A 21 -26.62 -9.76 6.29
CA ASP A 21 -27.62 -8.80 6.69
C ASP A 21 -28.77 -9.52 7.39
N ALA A 22 -29.12 -9.05 8.58
CA ALA A 22 -30.22 -9.64 9.37
C ALA A 22 -30.84 -8.62 10.33
N GLU A 23 -32.04 -8.92 10.78
CA GLU A 23 -32.68 -8.26 11.89
C GLU A 23 -32.77 -9.26 13.06
N LEU A 24 -32.07 -8.94 14.14
CA LEU A 24 -32.11 -9.72 15.38
C LEU A 24 -33.20 -9.14 16.26
N ARG A 25 -34.13 -9.98 16.70
CA ARG A 25 -35.20 -9.61 17.68
C ARG A 25 -34.91 -10.29 19.00
N LEU A 26 -34.67 -9.48 20.01
CA LEU A 26 -34.42 -9.94 21.36
C LEU A 26 -35.69 -9.87 22.19
N ARG A 27 -36.15 -11.03 22.65
CA ARG A 27 -37.24 -11.17 23.61
C ARG A 27 -36.70 -11.62 24.94
N ILE A 28 -36.91 -10.81 25.97
CA ILE A 28 -36.53 -11.12 27.35
C ILE A 28 -37.77 -11.60 28.06
N VAL A 29 -37.63 -12.69 28.78
CA VAL A 29 -38.72 -13.28 29.57
C VAL A 29 -38.27 -13.37 31.02
N ASP A 30 -39.08 -12.90 31.95
CA ASP A 30 -38.76 -13.00 33.38
C ASP A 30 -38.97 -14.45 33.91
N ILE A 31 -38.63 -14.63 35.21
CA ILE A 31 -38.74 -15.95 35.85
C ILE A 31 -40.20 -16.45 35.95
N LEU A 32 -41.18 -15.60 35.79
CA LEU A 32 -42.63 -15.92 35.78
C LEU A 32 -43.12 -16.18 34.38
N GLY A 33 -42.32 -16.06 33.37
CA GLY A 33 -42.67 -16.26 31.98
C GLY A 33 -43.27 -15.00 31.29
N THR A 34 -43.19 -13.82 31.92
CA THR A 34 -43.71 -12.57 31.34
C THR A 34 -42.69 -11.98 30.38
N PRO A 35 -43.03 -11.76 29.09
CA PRO A 35 -42.11 -11.12 28.13
C PRO A 35 -42.02 -9.62 28.37
N ASN A 36 -40.94 -9.01 27.90
CA ASN A 36 -40.81 -7.55 27.81
C ASN A 36 -41.94 -6.97 26.91
N ALA A 37 -42.39 -5.76 27.24
CA ALA A 37 -43.47 -5.09 26.50
C ALA A 37 -43.07 -4.77 25.05
N ASP A 38 -41.86 -4.35 24.84
CA ASP A 38 -41.31 -4.00 23.52
C ASP A 38 -40.17 -4.95 23.12
N GLU A 39 -40.26 -5.55 21.93
CA GLU A 39 -39.16 -6.31 21.37
C GLU A 39 -38.00 -5.37 20.97
N LEU A 40 -36.78 -5.68 21.41
CA LEU A 40 -35.61 -5.00 20.92
C LEU A 40 -35.22 -5.55 19.56
N ALA A 41 -35.39 -4.75 18.50
CA ALA A 41 -34.97 -5.08 17.14
C ALA A 41 -33.61 -4.44 16.84
N LEU A 42 -32.61 -5.26 16.51
CA LEU A 42 -31.28 -4.84 16.11
C LEU A 42 -31.07 -5.17 14.63
N ARG A 43 -30.88 -4.17 13.79
CA ARG A 43 -30.54 -4.37 12.40
C ARG A 43 -29.03 -4.41 12.25
N GLN A 44 -28.55 -5.52 11.71
CA GLN A 44 -27.14 -5.67 11.33
C GLN A 44 -26.98 -5.62 9.82
N LYS A 45 -25.93 -5.00 9.35
CA LYS A 45 -25.48 -5.06 7.97
C LYS A 45 -24.07 -5.62 7.93
N ARG A 46 -23.83 -6.55 7.03
CA ARG A 46 -22.48 -6.99 6.72
C ARG A 46 -21.81 -5.92 5.87
N ALA A 47 -20.72 -5.34 6.35
CA ALA A 47 -19.83 -4.57 5.48
C ALA A 47 -19.08 -5.55 4.56
N PRO A 48 -19.05 -5.34 3.23
CA PRO A 48 -18.15 -6.10 2.37
C PRO A 48 -16.72 -5.83 2.82
N ASP A 49 -15.91 -6.88 2.81
CA ASP A 49 -14.49 -6.81 3.07
C ASP A 49 -13.78 -6.40 1.78
N GLU A 50 -12.93 -5.40 1.84
CA GLU A 50 -12.12 -4.97 0.73
C GLU A 50 -10.69 -5.52 0.89
N PRO A 51 -10.02 -5.93 -0.20
CA PRO A 51 -8.64 -6.38 -0.12
C PRO A 51 -7.71 -5.22 0.28
N PRO A 52 -6.55 -5.50 0.91
CA PRO A 52 -5.59 -4.47 1.26
C PRO A 52 -5.17 -3.60 0.06
N GLU A 53 -4.97 -2.32 0.29
CA GLU A 53 -4.33 -1.42 -0.67
C GLU A 53 -2.83 -1.35 -0.37
N VAL A 54 -2.00 -1.61 -1.39
CA VAL A 54 -0.55 -1.73 -1.25
C VAL A 54 0.16 -0.86 -2.28
N TRP A 55 1.12 -0.04 -1.84
CA TRP A 55 1.91 0.80 -2.76
C TRP A 55 3.38 0.87 -2.36
N ILE A 56 4.23 1.11 -3.36
CA ILE A 56 5.64 1.47 -3.19
C ILE A 56 5.79 2.91 -3.63
N SER A 57 6.29 3.77 -2.72
CA SER A 57 6.60 5.17 -3.02
C SER A 57 8.03 5.34 -3.50
N GLU A 58 8.96 4.54 -2.98
CA GLU A 58 10.36 4.48 -3.40
C GLU A 58 10.86 3.03 -3.46
N PRO A 59 11.69 2.70 -4.46
CA PRO A 59 12.08 3.50 -5.62
C PRO A 59 10.92 3.63 -6.61
N GLY A 60 11.03 4.59 -7.53
CA GLY A 60 10.08 4.71 -8.62
C GLY A 60 10.02 3.43 -9.47
N ARG A 61 8.93 3.29 -10.24
CA ARG A 61 8.60 2.10 -11.04
C ARG A 61 9.75 1.60 -11.92
N TYR A 62 10.58 2.52 -12.43
CA TYR A 62 11.80 2.23 -13.19
C TYR A 62 12.95 3.08 -12.68
N THR A 63 13.93 2.46 -12.09
CA THR A 63 15.07 3.15 -11.49
C THR A 63 16.38 2.55 -12.00
N LEU A 64 17.33 3.41 -12.37
CA LEU A 64 18.69 3.00 -12.71
C LEU A 64 19.55 3.02 -11.44
N ALA A 65 20.35 1.98 -11.25
CA ALA A 65 21.25 1.89 -10.12
C ALA A 65 22.58 1.26 -10.55
N THR A 66 23.61 1.49 -9.74
CA THR A 66 24.91 0.79 -9.90
C THR A 66 25.03 -0.32 -8.86
N PRO A 67 25.87 -1.34 -9.05
CA PRO A 67 26.02 -2.46 -8.12
C PRO A 67 26.34 -2.07 -6.68
N ASP A 68 26.90 -0.91 -6.45
CA ASP A 68 27.28 -0.38 -5.15
C ASP A 68 26.29 0.66 -4.58
N SER A 69 25.17 0.88 -5.27
CA SER A 69 24.15 1.83 -4.82
C SER A 69 23.43 1.36 -3.56
N ILE A 70 23.05 2.32 -2.73
CA ILE A 70 22.06 2.16 -1.67
C ILE A 70 20.78 2.80 -2.19
N VAL A 71 19.75 1.99 -2.42
CA VAL A 71 18.47 2.42 -3.00
C VAL A 71 17.45 2.56 -1.88
N PRO A 72 16.80 3.73 -1.72
CA PRO A 72 15.73 3.87 -0.73
C PRO A 72 14.58 2.96 -1.10
N LEU A 73 13.95 2.38 -0.08
CA LEU A 73 12.76 1.55 -0.19
C LEU A 73 11.72 2.08 0.79
N ALA A 74 10.65 2.65 0.27
CA ALA A 74 9.53 3.13 1.07
C ALA A 74 8.23 2.57 0.50
N PHE A 75 7.39 2.01 1.36
CA PHE A 75 6.11 1.43 0.99
C PHE A 75 5.07 1.58 2.10
N GLY A 76 3.80 1.51 1.71
CA GLY A 76 2.68 1.55 2.62
C GLY A 76 1.61 0.53 2.26
N VAL A 77 0.82 0.19 3.26
CA VAL A 77 -0.31 -0.74 3.18
C VAL A 77 -1.43 -0.23 4.07
N THR A 78 -2.66 -0.27 3.57
CA THR A 78 -3.88 0.01 4.36
C THR A 78 -4.91 -1.09 4.15
N ASP A 79 -5.75 -1.31 5.15
CA ASP A 79 -6.82 -2.30 5.12
C ASP A 79 -7.96 -1.90 6.05
N ASP A 80 -9.20 -2.21 5.71
CA ASP A 80 -10.39 -1.81 6.46
C ASP A 80 -10.62 -2.67 7.71
N LEU A 81 -10.24 -3.94 7.72
CA LEU A 81 -10.36 -4.85 8.85
C LEU A 81 -9.05 -5.03 9.64
N GLY A 82 -7.92 -4.95 8.96
CA GLY A 82 -6.59 -5.05 9.54
C GLY A 82 -5.69 -6.04 8.81
N LEU A 83 -4.41 -5.83 8.97
CA LEU A 83 -3.35 -6.58 8.30
C LEU A 83 -2.95 -7.82 9.11
N ARG A 84 -2.83 -8.93 8.44
CA ARG A 84 -2.25 -10.16 9.01
C ARG A 84 -0.75 -10.20 8.82
N SER A 85 -0.27 -9.86 7.63
CA SER A 85 1.16 -9.81 7.33
C SER A 85 1.44 -9.03 6.07
N VAL A 86 2.62 -8.42 6.04
CA VAL A 86 3.20 -7.77 4.86
C VAL A 86 4.51 -8.45 4.53
N SER A 87 4.79 -8.68 3.25
CA SER A 87 6.00 -9.31 2.75
C SER A 87 6.60 -8.51 1.60
N LEU A 88 7.92 -8.36 1.60
CA LEU A 88 8.67 -7.87 0.47
C LEU A 88 9.10 -9.07 -0.37
N VAL A 89 8.68 -9.10 -1.62
CA VAL A 89 9.08 -10.12 -2.59
C VAL A 89 10.10 -9.52 -3.54
N ARG A 90 11.21 -10.20 -3.72
CA ARG A 90 12.29 -9.81 -4.61
C ARG A 90 12.55 -10.91 -5.62
N SER A 91 12.55 -10.54 -6.88
CA SER A 91 12.88 -11.40 -8.01
C SER A 91 14.08 -10.84 -8.78
N ALA A 92 14.92 -11.71 -9.28
CA ALA A 92 15.93 -11.37 -10.27
C ALA A 92 15.78 -12.34 -11.43
N VAL A 93 15.86 -11.85 -12.66
CA VAL A 93 15.68 -12.67 -13.86
C VAL A 93 16.63 -13.88 -13.83
N GLY A 94 16.05 -15.09 -13.91
CA GLY A 94 16.80 -16.33 -13.84
C GLY A 94 17.02 -16.91 -12.43
N TYR A 95 16.51 -16.29 -11.39
CA TYR A 95 16.59 -16.75 -10.01
C TYR A 95 15.20 -16.95 -9.40
N ARG A 96 15.13 -17.75 -8.32
CA ARG A 96 13.87 -17.92 -7.57
C ARG A 96 13.57 -16.66 -6.75
N ASP A 97 12.30 -16.34 -6.65
CA ASP A 97 11.82 -15.26 -5.81
C ASP A 97 12.22 -15.46 -4.35
N ARG A 98 12.62 -14.37 -3.73
CA ARG A 98 12.91 -14.33 -2.30
C ARG A 98 11.85 -13.52 -1.60
N VAL A 99 11.09 -14.19 -0.74
CA VAL A 99 10.05 -13.59 0.09
C VAL A 99 10.64 -13.28 1.47
N ARG A 100 10.57 -12.03 1.89
CA ARG A 100 10.94 -11.59 3.24
C ARG A 100 9.71 -11.03 3.93
N ARG A 101 9.19 -11.77 4.91
CA ARG A 101 8.12 -11.26 5.76
C ARG A 101 8.65 -10.09 6.61
N ILE A 102 7.85 -9.03 6.70
CA ILE A 102 8.17 -7.83 7.48
C ILE A 102 7.66 -8.02 8.91
N GLU A 103 8.56 -7.95 9.88
CA GLU A 103 8.20 -8.07 11.29
C GLU A 103 7.41 -6.84 11.76
N GLY A 104 6.44 -7.06 12.65
CA GLY A 104 5.59 -5.99 13.20
C GLY A 104 4.51 -5.49 12.24
N SER A 105 4.33 -6.08 11.06
CA SER A 105 3.36 -5.64 10.05
C SER A 105 1.93 -6.16 10.27
N GLY A 106 1.68 -6.96 11.31
CA GLY A 106 0.35 -7.52 11.59
C GLY A 106 -0.34 -6.81 12.75
N GLY A 107 -1.68 -6.86 12.77
CA GLY A 107 -2.52 -6.40 13.88
C GLY A 107 -3.05 -4.95 13.76
N GLY A 108 -2.52 -4.14 12.85
CA GLY A 108 -3.00 -2.77 12.55
C GLY A 108 -3.75 -2.71 11.23
N LYS A 109 -4.46 -1.59 11.01
CA LYS A 109 -5.12 -1.27 9.72
C LYS A 109 -4.20 -0.57 8.74
N GLU A 110 -3.11 -0.02 9.22
CA GLU A 110 -2.13 0.70 8.43
C GLU A 110 -0.73 0.22 8.79
N PHE A 111 0.12 0.12 7.82
CA PHE A 111 1.53 -0.16 8.00
C PHE A 111 2.35 0.58 6.96
N SER A 112 3.38 1.27 7.39
CA SER A 112 4.35 1.90 6.48
C SER A 112 5.76 1.60 6.96
N ARG A 113 6.70 1.53 6.02
CA ARG A 113 8.10 1.30 6.31
C ARG A 113 9.00 2.03 5.33
N GLU A 114 10.03 2.63 5.88
CA GLU A 114 11.19 3.13 5.14
C GLU A 114 12.39 2.24 5.46
N ASP A 115 13.12 1.83 4.46
CA ASP A 115 14.29 0.96 4.53
C ASP A 115 15.28 1.36 3.42
N ALA A 116 16.43 0.74 3.37
CA ALA A 116 17.42 0.93 2.32
C ALA A 116 17.90 -0.41 1.78
N LEU A 117 17.89 -0.55 0.46
CA LEU A 117 18.38 -1.73 -0.22
C LEU A 117 19.84 -1.52 -0.63
N ASN A 118 20.77 -2.15 0.08
CA ASN A 118 22.18 -2.12 -0.27
C ASN A 118 22.46 -3.15 -1.37
N LEU A 119 22.69 -2.68 -2.61
CA LEU A 119 22.89 -3.55 -3.76
C LEU A 119 24.22 -4.30 -3.71
N ALA A 120 25.24 -3.75 -3.07
CA ALA A 120 26.53 -4.43 -2.91
C ALA A 120 26.40 -5.74 -2.12
N LEU A 121 25.47 -5.80 -1.15
CA LEU A 121 25.20 -7.02 -0.36
C LEU A 121 24.39 -8.07 -1.16
N LEU A 122 23.82 -7.69 -2.29
CA LEU A 122 23.04 -8.58 -3.14
C LEU A 122 23.87 -9.25 -4.24
N GLY A 123 25.08 -8.76 -4.47
CA GLY A 123 25.97 -9.30 -5.49
C GLY A 123 25.44 -9.14 -6.93
N VAL A 124 24.68 -8.06 -7.18
CA VAL A 124 24.12 -7.77 -8.51
C VAL A 124 25.19 -7.21 -9.44
N GLU A 125 25.08 -7.52 -10.73
CA GLU A 125 26.01 -7.11 -11.76
C GLU A 125 25.36 -6.21 -12.82
N PRO A 126 26.14 -5.35 -13.51
CA PRO A 126 25.63 -4.57 -14.63
C PRO A 126 24.95 -5.46 -15.69
N GLY A 127 23.82 -5.00 -16.23
CA GLY A 127 22.99 -5.74 -17.17
C GLY A 127 21.86 -6.53 -16.53
N GLN A 128 21.89 -6.75 -15.22
CA GLN A 128 20.82 -7.43 -14.51
C GLN A 128 19.65 -6.48 -14.19
N THR A 129 18.46 -7.05 -14.11
CA THR A 129 17.24 -6.37 -13.62
C THR A 129 16.79 -7.03 -12.33
N LEU A 130 16.61 -6.22 -11.30
CA LEU A 130 16.02 -6.63 -10.03
C LEU A 130 14.60 -6.10 -9.96
N GLU A 131 13.65 -6.98 -9.74
CA GLU A 131 12.25 -6.65 -9.54
C GLU A 131 11.86 -6.89 -8.09
N PHE A 132 10.99 -6.05 -7.55
CA PHE A 132 10.39 -6.27 -6.25
C PHE A 132 9.00 -5.65 -6.17
N TYR A 133 8.19 -6.24 -5.31
CA TYR A 133 6.86 -5.79 -4.96
C TYR A 133 6.58 -6.12 -3.50
N VAL A 134 5.58 -5.46 -2.95
CA VAL A 134 5.09 -5.72 -1.59
C VAL A 134 3.78 -6.46 -1.70
N GLU A 135 3.64 -7.53 -0.94
CA GLU A 135 2.43 -8.32 -0.81
C GLU A 135 1.86 -8.16 0.60
N ALA A 136 0.57 -7.94 0.71
CA ALA A 136 -0.14 -7.87 1.97
C ALA A 136 -1.27 -8.90 2.03
N ILE A 137 -1.49 -9.43 3.22
CA ILE A 137 -2.57 -10.35 3.53
C ILE A 137 -3.37 -9.74 4.66
N ASP A 138 -4.69 -9.63 4.47
CA ASP A 138 -5.61 -9.15 5.50
C ASP A 138 -5.79 -10.15 6.66
N SER A 139 -6.47 -9.69 7.71
CA SER A 139 -6.79 -10.50 8.88
C SER A 139 -8.18 -11.13 8.83
N ASN A 140 -8.92 -11.01 7.71
CA ASN A 140 -10.26 -11.55 7.58
C ASN A 140 -10.25 -13.09 7.83
N PRO A 141 -10.99 -13.58 8.83
CA PRO A 141 -11.04 -15.00 9.14
C PRO A 141 -11.85 -15.83 8.12
N SER A 142 -12.78 -15.18 7.39
CA SER A 142 -13.72 -15.85 6.50
C SER A 142 -13.18 -16.01 5.09
N MET A 143 -12.52 -14.99 4.56
CA MET A 143 -11.95 -14.98 3.22
C MET A 143 -10.72 -14.06 3.24
N ARG A 144 -9.55 -14.63 3.06
CA ARG A 144 -8.30 -13.86 3.06
C ARG A 144 -8.18 -13.08 1.77
N GLY A 145 -8.16 -11.76 1.87
CA GLY A 145 -7.75 -10.88 0.79
C GLY A 145 -6.23 -10.87 0.70
N VAL A 146 -5.72 -10.95 -0.51
CA VAL A 146 -4.30 -10.81 -0.83
C VAL A 146 -4.18 -9.72 -1.87
N ALA A 147 -3.33 -8.75 -1.61
CA ALA A 147 -3.04 -7.69 -2.55
C ALA A 147 -1.53 -7.50 -2.71
N ALA A 148 -1.13 -7.03 -3.87
CA ALA A 148 0.27 -6.72 -4.17
C ALA A 148 0.37 -5.32 -4.78
N SER A 149 1.49 -4.66 -4.49
CA SER A 149 1.83 -3.39 -5.12
C SER A 149 2.16 -3.55 -6.60
N ASP A 150 2.26 -2.44 -7.32
CA ASP A 150 2.97 -2.41 -8.59
C ASP A 150 4.41 -2.91 -8.42
N ILE A 151 4.96 -3.49 -9.51
CA ILE A 151 6.35 -3.98 -9.53
C ILE A 151 7.29 -2.79 -9.73
N ALA A 152 8.22 -2.61 -8.81
CA ALA A 152 9.35 -1.70 -8.95
C ALA A 152 10.54 -2.45 -9.59
N ARG A 153 11.15 -1.83 -10.62
CA ARG A 153 12.28 -2.41 -11.39
C ARG A 153 13.52 -1.56 -11.21
N LEU A 154 14.61 -2.21 -10.80
CA LEU A 154 15.94 -1.64 -10.79
C LEU A 154 16.74 -2.23 -11.93
N GLN A 155 17.07 -1.41 -12.91
CA GLN A 155 18.03 -1.77 -13.95
C GLN A 155 19.44 -1.47 -13.44
N ILE A 156 20.25 -2.50 -13.29
CA ILE A 156 21.63 -2.37 -12.85
C ILE A 156 22.50 -2.03 -14.05
N ILE A 157 23.21 -0.90 -13.98
CA ILE A 157 24.09 -0.43 -15.05
C ILE A 157 25.49 -0.16 -14.50
N SER A 158 26.49 -0.05 -15.37
CA SER A 158 27.84 0.30 -14.97
C SER A 158 27.93 1.73 -14.43
N ARG A 159 28.94 2.02 -13.61
CA ARG A 159 29.22 3.39 -13.15
C ARG A 159 29.45 4.36 -14.32
N ALA A 160 30.10 3.88 -15.38
CA ALA A 160 30.37 4.69 -16.58
C ALA A 160 29.07 5.08 -17.28
N ASP A 161 28.15 4.11 -17.49
CA ASP A 161 26.85 4.35 -18.11
C ASP A 161 25.98 5.26 -17.22
N TYR A 162 25.99 5.03 -15.91
CA TYR A 162 25.26 5.89 -14.98
C TYR A 162 25.76 7.34 -15.04
N ALA A 163 27.06 7.56 -15.06
CA ALA A 163 27.64 8.88 -15.24
C ALA A 163 27.26 9.52 -16.60
N ALA A 164 27.18 8.72 -17.66
CA ALA A 164 26.73 9.19 -18.98
C ALA A 164 25.26 9.63 -18.93
N VAL A 165 24.37 8.85 -18.30
CA VAL A 165 22.96 9.21 -18.12
C VAL A 165 22.81 10.49 -17.29
N LEU A 166 23.58 10.67 -16.23
CA LEU A 166 23.55 11.89 -15.42
C LEU A 166 23.97 13.12 -16.24
N ARG A 167 25.03 13.01 -17.05
CA ARG A 167 25.47 14.10 -17.95
C ARG A 167 24.38 14.45 -18.95
N MET A 168 23.77 13.44 -19.58
CA MET A 168 22.68 13.67 -20.52
C MET A 168 21.48 14.37 -19.87
N ARG A 169 21.07 13.94 -18.67
CA ARG A 169 19.98 14.58 -17.90
C ARG A 169 20.31 16.03 -17.54
N ALA A 170 21.54 16.32 -17.17
CA ALA A 170 21.97 17.69 -16.89
C ALA A 170 21.88 18.58 -18.13
N THR A 171 22.34 18.10 -19.29
CA THR A 171 22.25 18.80 -20.57
C THR A 171 20.80 19.08 -20.97
N VAL A 172 19.92 18.10 -20.84
CA VAL A 172 18.48 18.26 -21.14
C VAL A 172 17.83 19.30 -20.22
N ARG A 173 18.13 19.29 -18.92
CA ARG A 173 17.62 20.29 -17.98
C ARG A 173 18.09 21.71 -18.33
N GLU A 174 19.33 21.86 -18.73
CA GLU A 174 19.88 23.16 -19.16
C GLU A 174 19.19 23.65 -20.43
N PHE A 175 18.99 22.76 -21.40
CA PHE A 175 18.24 23.06 -22.62
C PHE A 175 16.81 23.50 -22.30
N GLN A 176 16.10 22.77 -21.43
CA GLN A 176 14.75 23.12 -21.01
C GLN A 176 14.68 24.49 -20.36
N LYS A 177 15.65 24.85 -19.49
CA LYS A 177 15.74 26.17 -18.88
C LYS A 177 15.91 27.27 -19.93
N ARG A 178 16.83 27.07 -20.87
CA ARG A 178 17.08 28.06 -21.96
C ARG A 178 15.83 28.23 -22.86
N TYR A 179 15.17 27.13 -23.17
CA TYR A 179 13.94 27.18 -23.98
C TYR A 179 12.79 27.88 -23.25
N ALA A 180 12.64 27.68 -21.96
CA ALA A 180 11.63 28.40 -21.16
C ALA A 180 11.88 29.90 -21.13
N LEU A 181 13.13 30.33 -20.95
CA LEU A 181 13.50 31.75 -21.01
C LEU A 181 13.23 32.37 -22.37
N LEU A 182 13.57 31.67 -23.44
CA LEU A 182 13.30 32.12 -24.80
C LEU A 182 11.79 32.27 -25.06
N SER A 183 11.01 31.27 -24.64
CA SER A 183 9.56 31.28 -24.78
C SER A 183 8.92 32.45 -24.05
N GLU A 184 9.41 32.76 -22.85
CA GLU A 184 8.92 33.89 -22.07
C GLU A 184 9.29 35.23 -22.73
N ALA A 185 10.51 35.40 -23.21
CA ALA A 185 10.94 36.57 -23.97
C ALA A 185 10.06 36.80 -25.23
N MET A 186 9.75 35.72 -25.96
CA MET A 186 8.87 35.78 -27.13
C MET A 186 7.44 36.24 -26.77
N LYS A 187 6.90 35.76 -25.63
CA LYS A 187 5.58 36.20 -25.15
C LYS A 187 5.58 37.69 -24.80
N GLN A 188 6.61 38.16 -24.10
CA GLN A 188 6.75 39.56 -23.75
C GLN A 188 6.85 40.47 -25.01
N TRP A 189 7.64 40.04 -26.00
CA TRP A 189 7.73 40.75 -27.28
C TRP A 189 6.39 40.80 -27.99
N ARG A 190 5.68 39.69 -28.06
CA ARG A 190 4.36 39.68 -28.68
C ARG A 190 3.40 40.66 -27.99
N GLN A 191 3.39 40.69 -26.66
CA GLN A 191 2.55 41.58 -25.89
C GLN A 191 2.91 43.02 -26.15
N SER A 192 4.21 43.37 -26.19
CA SER A 192 4.68 44.73 -26.53
C SER A 192 4.27 45.15 -27.94
N PHE A 193 4.18 44.23 -28.90
CA PHE A 193 3.65 44.55 -30.25
C PHE A 193 2.13 44.76 -30.26
N GLU A 194 1.39 44.01 -29.45
CA GLU A 194 -0.06 44.17 -29.31
C GLU A 194 -0.42 45.51 -28.63
N ASP A 195 0.38 45.97 -27.67
CA ASP A 195 0.21 47.24 -26.97
C ASP A 195 0.57 48.48 -27.80
N LEU A 196 1.28 48.29 -28.94
CA LEU A 196 1.63 49.37 -29.89
C LEU A 196 0.60 49.57 -31.01
N ARG A 197 -0.49 48.81 -31.00
CA ARG A 197 -1.57 48.84 -32.00
C ARG A 197 -2.80 49.53 -31.45
#